data_b6acc11382451b89db6a3c7567daec5c
#
_entry.id   b6acc11382451b89db6a3c7567daec5c
#
_cell.length_a   1.000
_cell.length_b   1.000
_cell.length_c   1.000
_cell.angle_alpha   90.00
_cell.angle_beta   90.00
_cell.angle_gamma   90.00
#
_symmetry.space_group_name_H-M   'P 1'
#
loop_
_entity.id
_entity.type
_entity.pdbx_description
1 polymer ?
#
loop_
_entity_poly.entity_id
_entity_poly.type
_entity_poly.pdbx_seq_one_letter_code
_entity_poly.pdbx_strand_id
1 'polypeptide(L)'
;MEENKKILMIIGMEKQLEQTICRAANIQPENALVLKSVFPDISQPYGDLMRDIITLVHRNRAEEIWIVRDKYEQMADEDISDLLNRDKDLNDRMQTLEYLFQNCSPEFTQSSIDEWLSPSENVAEGVQKSVAAIRRHPLIPLHVKVKGFLIENSILTDIETFFVLNTGILYTTADR
;
A
#
# COMPACT_ATOMS: atom_id res chain seq x y z
N MET A 1 -20.43 24.50 -4.75
CA MET A 1 -18.97 24.57 -4.88
C MET A 1 -18.44 23.25 -4.33
N GLU A 2 -18.00 22.36 -5.22
CA GLU A 2 -17.25 21.20 -4.75
C GLU A 2 -15.96 21.75 -4.14
N GLU A 3 -15.79 21.56 -2.84
CA GLU A 3 -14.57 21.89 -2.15
C GLU A 3 -13.40 21.20 -2.86
N ASN A 4 -12.32 21.92 -3.09
CA ASN A 4 -11.06 21.46 -3.69
C ASN A 4 -10.39 20.44 -2.75
N LYS A 5 -10.99 19.27 -2.64
CA LYS A 5 -10.60 18.21 -1.73
C LYS A 5 -9.27 17.61 -2.18
N LYS A 6 -8.25 17.73 -1.34
CA LYS A 6 -6.93 17.16 -1.62
C LYS A 6 -6.88 15.68 -1.25
N ILE A 7 -6.47 14.88 -2.20
CA ILE A 7 -6.37 13.43 -2.08
C ILE A 7 -4.90 13.03 -2.20
N LEU A 8 -4.37 12.33 -1.20
CA LEU A 8 -3.07 11.69 -1.28
C LEU A 8 -3.26 10.28 -1.83
N MET A 9 -2.71 10.03 -3.02
CA MET A 9 -2.73 8.71 -3.66
C MET A 9 -1.39 8.02 -3.45
N ILE A 10 -1.43 6.80 -2.94
CA ILE A 10 -0.29 5.90 -2.78
C ILE A 10 -0.44 4.83 -3.85
N ILE A 11 0.48 4.80 -4.81
CA ILE A 11 0.37 3.98 -6.02
C ILE A 11 1.70 3.33 -6.36
N GLY A 12 1.64 2.31 -7.21
CA GLY A 12 2.81 1.67 -7.81
C GLY A 12 3.58 2.56 -8.80
N MET A 13 4.64 2.00 -9.37
CA MET A 13 5.54 2.70 -10.32
C MET A 13 5.06 2.64 -11.77
N GLU A 14 3.91 2.01 -12.05
CA GLU A 14 3.39 1.78 -13.39
C GLU A 14 3.17 3.11 -14.12
N LYS A 15 3.53 3.10 -15.41
CA LYS A 15 3.35 4.27 -16.26
C LYS A 15 1.87 4.60 -16.42
N GLN A 16 1.53 5.86 -16.32
CA GLN A 16 0.16 6.40 -16.53
C GLN A 16 -0.88 6.00 -15.47
N LEU A 17 -0.53 5.22 -14.43
CA LEU A 17 -1.48 4.80 -13.40
C LEU A 17 -2.17 6.00 -12.74
N GLU A 18 -1.40 7.03 -12.40
CA GLU A 18 -1.92 8.29 -11.86
C GLU A 18 -3.00 8.92 -12.74
N GLN A 19 -2.72 9.06 -14.05
CA GLN A 19 -3.67 9.66 -14.99
C GLN A 19 -4.93 8.80 -15.14
N THR A 20 -4.77 7.49 -15.14
CA THR A 20 -5.88 6.54 -15.22
C THR A 20 -6.78 6.65 -13.99
N ILE A 21 -6.20 6.73 -12.80
CA ILE A 21 -6.93 6.91 -11.54
C ILE A 21 -7.68 8.24 -11.54
N CYS A 22 -6.99 9.34 -11.87
CA CYS A 22 -7.60 10.67 -11.91
C CYS A 22 -8.79 10.71 -12.87
N ARG A 23 -8.68 10.11 -14.06
CA ARG A 23 -9.80 10.02 -15.01
C ARG A 23 -10.95 9.16 -14.47
N ALA A 24 -10.64 7.97 -13.94
CA ALA A 24 -11.64 7.03 -13.44
C ALA A 24 -12.46 7.61 -12.27
N ALA A 25 -11.81 8.40 -11.41
CA ALA A 25 -12.41 9.00 -10.23
C ALA A 25 -12.85 10.47 -10.43
N ASN A 26 -12.66 11.04 -11.63
CA ASN A 26 -12.93 12.45 -11.94
C ASN A 26 -12.21 13.41 -10.97
N ILE A 27 -10.95 13.10 -10.64
CA ILE A 27 -10.11 13.94 -9.77
C ILE A 27 -9.35 14.92 -10.65
N GLN A 28 -9.38 16.20 -10.29
CA GLN A 28 -8.56 17.22 -10.95
C GLN A 28 -7.10 17.04 -10.54
N PRO A 29 -6.13 17.11 -11.48
CA PRO A 29 -4.71 16.87 -11.18
C PRO A 29 -4.14 17.73 -10.06
N GLU A 30 -4.61 18.98 -9.93
CA GLU A 30 -4.20 19.92 -8.87
C GLU A 30 -4.65 19.48 -7.46
N ASN A 31 -5.62 18.59 -7.38
CA ASN A 31 -6.12 18.03 -6.12
C ASN A 31 -5.50 16.67 -5.77
N ALA A 32 -4.71 16.12 -6.67
CA ALA A 32 -4.03 14.86 -6.49
C ALA A 32 -2.59 15.08 -5.99
N LEU A 33 -2.28 14.53 -4.82
CA LEU A 33 -0.92 14.36 -4.33
C LEU A 33 -0.54 12.91 -4.57
N VAL A 34 0.60 12.65 -5.19
CA VAL A 34 0.98 11.29 -5.57
C VAL A 34 2.27 10.87 -4.87
N LEU A 35 2.20 9.77 -4.16
CA LEU A 35 3.34 9.07 -3.57
C LEU A 35 3.50 7.72 -4.29
N LYS A 36 4.62 7.56 -5.00
CA LYS A 36 4.93 6.33 -5.73
C LYS A 36 5.90 5.48 -4.95
N SER A 37 5.63 4.19 -4.90
CA SER A 37 6.52 3.18 -4.31
C SER A 37 6.58 1.96 -5.21
N VAL A 38 7.71 1.26 -5.20
CA VAL A 38 7.82 -0.05 -5.88
C VAL A 38 6.79 -1.02 -5.29
N PHE A 39 6.66 -0.99 -3.96
CA PHE A 39 5.65 -1.74 -3.23
C PHE A 39 4.87 -0.76 -2.36
N PRO A 40 3.66 -0.36 -2.77
CA PRO A 40 2.86 0.62 -2.03
C PRO A 40 2.12 0.00 -0.82
N ASP A 41 2.58 -1.15 -0.35
CA ASP A 41 2.04 -1.81 0.83
C ASP A 41 2.67 -1.28 2.12
N ILE A 42 1.84 -1.04 3.12
CA ILE A 42 2.30 -0.63 4.45
C ILE A 42 2.54 -1.87 5.29
N SER A 43 3.75 -2.38 5.21
CA SER A 43 4.19 -3.53 6.02
C SER A 43 4.61 -3.12 7.45
N GLN A 44 5.09 -1.88 7.60
CA GLN A 44 5.56 -1.37 8.89
C GLN A 44 4.92 -0.02 9.22
N PRO A 45 4.16 0.07 10.31
CA PRO A 45 3.44 1.30 10.67
C PRO A 45 4.38 2.46 11.06
N TYR A 46 5.64 2.18 11.37
CA TYR A 46 6.66 3.19 11.69
C TYR A 46 7.80 3.23 10.68
N GLY A 47 7.59 2.67 9.48
CA GLY A 47 8.54 2.70 8.38
C GLY A 47 8.55 4.03 7.60
N ASP A 48 9.49 4.13 6.67
CA ASP A 48 9.72 5.36 5.89
C ASP A 48 8.50 5.75 5.06
N LEU A 49 7.84 4.81 4.42
CA LEU A 49 6.65 5.08 3.62
C LEU A 49 5.51 5.68 4.48
N MET A 50 5.29 5.15 5.69
CA MET A 50 4.31 5.72 6.61
C MET A 50 4.70 7.12 7.06
N ARG A 51 5.98 7.39 7.32
CA ARG A 51 6.47 8.74 7.66
C ARG A 51 6.21 9.73 6.54
N ASP A 52 6.41 9.33 5.29
CA ASP A 52 6.14 10.16 4.12
C ASP A 52 4.65 10.46 3.97
N ILE A 53 3.79 9.46 4.17
CA ILE A 53 2.33 9.62 4.19
C ILE A 53 1.92 10.66 5.24
N ILE A 54 2.36 10.49 6.48
CA ILE A 54 2.04 11.42 7.58
C ILE A 54 2.50 12.83 7.23
N THR A 55 3.73 12.97 6.74
CA THR A 55 4.29 14.26 6.36
C THR A 55 3.47 14.95 5.27
N LEU A 56 3.10 14.22 4.22
CA LEU A 56 2.30 14.74 3.11
C LEU A 56 0.89 15.13 3.54
N VAL A 57 0.25 14.31 4.36
CA VAL A 57 -1.09 14.59 4.91
C VAL A 57 -1.09 15.93 5.66
N HIS A 58 -0.16 16.11 6.60
CA HIS A 58 -0.11 17.32 7.41
C HIS A 58 0.33 18.56 6.63
N ARG A 59 1.37 18.46 5.79
CA ARG A 59 1.87 19.59 5.01
C ARG A 59 0.87 20.10 3.98
N ASN A 60 0.15 19.19 3.34
CA ASN A 60 -0.74 19.55 2.24
C ASN A 60 -2.21 19.62 2.67
N ARG A 61 -2.53 19.29 3.94
CA ARG A 61 -3.90 19.22 4.45
C ARG A 61 -4.74 18.27 3.60
N ALA A 62 -4.23 17.07 3.33
CA ALA A 62 -4.97 16.06 2.60
C ALA A 62 -6.18 15.60 3.41
N GLU A 63 -7.32 15.47 2.77
CA GLU A 63 -8.59 15.07 3.39
C GLU A 63 -8.89 13.59 3.16
N GLU A 64 -8.31 13.03 2.12
CA GLU A 64 -8.37 11.59 1.85
C GLU A 64 -7.00 11.03 1.54
N ILE A 65 -6.82 9.76 1.90
CA ILE A 65 -5.69 8.92 1.52
C ILE A 65 -6.25 7.75 0.73
N TRP A 66 -5.75 7.55 -0.48
CA TRP A 66 -6.12 6.44 -1.35
C TRP A 66 -4.93 5.54 -1.60
N ILE A 67 -5.10 4.25 -1.33
CA ILE A 67 -4.16 3.22 -1.74
C ILE A 67 -4.76 2.55 -2.96
N VAL A 68 -4.07 2.64 -4.10
CA VAL A 68 -4.59 2.09 -5.36
C VAL A 68 -3.57 1.14 -5.96
N ARG A 69 -3.99 -0.09 -6.21
CA ARG A 69 -3.20 -1.12 -6.87
C ARG A 69 -3.92 -1.67 -8.10
N ASP A 70 -3.16 -2.04 -9.11
CA ASP A 70 -3.71 -2.80 -10.22
C ASP A 70 -4.10 -4.20 -9.72
N LYS A 71 -5.29 -4.64 -10.07
CA LYS A 71 -5.81 -5.96 -9.66
C LYS A 71 -4.95 -7.11 -10.20
N TYR A 72 -4.39 -6.91 -11.37
CA TYR A 72 -3.52 -7.85 -12.05
C TYR A 72 -2.06 -7.40 -12.06
N GLU A 73 -1.68 -6.61 -11.07
CA GLU A 73 -0.28 -6.23 -10.92
C GLU A 73 0.56 -7.51 -10.94
N GLN A 74 1.18 -7.73 -12.10
CA GLN A 74 2.12 -8.82 -12.24
C GLN A 74 3.31 -8.43 -11.37
N MET A 75 3.54 -9.21 -10.34
CA MET A 75 4.83 -9.25 -9.70
C MET A 75 5.86 -9.39 -10.84
N ALA A 76 6.93 -8.60 -10.77
CA ALA A 76 7.99 -8.66 -11.77
C ALA A 76 8.24 -10.12 -12.13
N ASP A 77 8.45 -10.42 -13.43
CA ASP A 77 8.59 -11.79 -13.96
C ASP A 77 9.60 -12.67 -13.18
N GLU A 78 10.39 -12.05 -12.30
CA GLU A 78 11.32 -12.70 -11.37
C GLU A 78 11.13 -12.11 -9.97
N ASP A 79 10.90 -12.98 -8.99
CA ASP A 79 10.93 -12.62 -7.59
C ASP A 79 12.31 -12.08 -7.22
N ILE A 80 12.38 -11.00 -6.45
CA ILE A 80 13.64 -10.43 -5.98
C ILE A 80 14.46 -11.47 -5.19
N SER A 81 13.80 -12.34 -4.44
CA SER A 81 14.44 -13.44 -3.72
C SER A 81 15.16 -14.40 -4.68
N ASP A 82 14.55 -14.72 -5.82
CA ASP A 82 15.18 -15.57 -6.85
C ASP A 82 16.38 -14.89 -7.49
N LEU A 83 16.31 -13.58 -7.72
CA LEU A 83 17.45 -12.80 -8.23
C LEU A 83 18.63 -12.80 -7.26
N LEU A 84 18.36 -12.60 -5.96
CA LEU A 84 19.40 -12.58 -4.93
C LEU A 84 19.98 -13.97 -4.68
N ASN A 85 19.18 -15.03 -4.77
CA ASN A 85 19.63 -16.40 -4.56
C ASN A 85 20.54 -16.95 -5.68
N ARG A 86 20.57 -16.30 -6.85
CA ARG A 86 21.50 -16.67 -7.95
C ARG A 86 22.96 -16.33 -7.64
N ASP A 87 23.19 -15.35 -6.77
CA ASP A 87 24.51 -14.97 -6.31
C ASP A 87 24.80 -15.68 -4.97
N LYS A 88 25.85 -16.51 -4.94
CA LYS A 88 26.18 -17.29 -3.75
C LYS A 88 26.48 -16.43 -2.53
N ASP A 89 27.19 -15.32 -2.72
CA ASP A 89 27.55 -14.43 -1.62
C ASP A 89 26.33 -13.70 -1.07
N LEU A 90 25.38 -13.35 -1.92
CA LEU A 90 24.10 -12.74 -1.52
C LEU A 90 23.22 -13.76 -0.81
N ASN A 91 23.16 -14.99 -1.31
CA ASN A 91 22.40 -16.07 -0.66
C ASN A 91 22.89 -16.33 0.78
N ASP A 92 24.20 -16.40 0.99
CA ASP A 92 24.77 -16.59 2.33
C ASP A 92 24.41 -15.42 3.27
N ARG A 93 24.36 -14.19 2.75
CA ARG A 93 23.93 -13.01 3.50
C ARG A 93 22.42 -13.03 3.79
N MET A 94 21.60 -13.48 2.86
CA MET A 94 20.16 -13.65 3.07
C MET A 94 19.88 -14.64 4.19
N GLN A 95 20.59 -15.76 4.26
CA GLN A 95 20.46 -16.71 5.37
C GLN A 95 20.80 -16.08 6.72
N THR A 96 21.84 -15.24 6.75
CA THR A 96 22.21 -14.49 7.96
C THR A 96 21.10 -13.50 8.36
N LEU A 97 20.55 -12.77 7.40
CA LEU A 97 19.44 -11.83 7.64
C LEU A 97 18.17 -12.56 8.09
N GLU A 98 17.85 -13.71 7.50
CA GLU A 98 16.73 -14.54 7.93
C GLU A 98 16.83 -14.92 9.41
N TYR A 99 18.03 -15.32 9.84
CA TYR A 99 18.29 -15.59 11.26
C TYR A 99 18.02 -14.36 12.14
N LEU A 100 18.46 -13.16 11.71
CA LEU A 100 18.24 -11.92 12.45
C LEU A 100 16.74 -11.54 12.49
N PHE A 101 16.03 -11.70 11.39
CA PHE A 101 14.58 -11.44 11.34
C PHE A 101 13.80 -12.33 12.31
N GLN A 102 14.20 -13.59 12.44
CA GLN A 102 13.53 -14.53 13.31
C GLN A 102 13.91 -14.38 14.79
N ASN A 103 15.11 -13.89 15.10
CA ASN A 103 15.67 -13.95 16.45
C ASN A 103 15.95 -12.59 17.09
N CYS A 104 15.95 -11.49 16.33
CA CYS A 104 16.29 -10.15 16.80
C CYS A 104 15.05 -9.25 16.86
N SER A 105 14.13 -9.55 17.79
CA SER A 105 13.00 -8.69 18.14
C SER A 105 13.45 -7.65 19.18
N PRO A 106 13.03 -6.38 19.17
CA PRO A 106 11.92 -5.81 18.35
C PRO A 106 12.36 -5.11 17.06
N GLU A 107 13.65 -5.08 16.71
CA GLU A 107 14.17 -4.35 15.56
C GLU A 107 13.64 -4.86 14.23
N PHE A 108 13.37 -6.15 14.17
CA PHE A 108 12.75 -6.79 13.01
C PHE A 108 11.33 -7.24 13.35
N THR A 109 10.41 -7.01 12.44
CA THR A 109 9.07 -7.62 12.53
C THR A 109 9.20 -9.14 12.40
N GLN A 110 8.30 -9.89 13.05
CA GLN A 110 8.28 -11.36 12.99
C GLN A 110 7.82 -11.87 11.59
N SER A 111 8.40 -11.33 10.54
CA SER A 111 8.19 -11.75 9.16
C SER A 111 9.44 -12.42 8.63
N SER A 112 9.29 -13.23 7.61
CA SER A 112 10.44 -13.75 6.87
C SER A 112 11.08 -12.66 6.03
N ILE A 113 12.33 -12.85 5.60
CA ILE A 113 13.00 -11.94 4.69
C ILE A 113 12.26 -11.88 3.33
N ASP A 114 11.67 -13.00 2.92
CA ASP A 114 10.89 -13.08 1.68
C ASP A 114 9.62 -12.21 1.76
N GLU A 115 8.87 -12.28 2.86
CA GLU A 115 7.73 -11.39 3.08
C GLU A 115 8.11 -9.91 3.11
N TRP A 116 9.31 -9.60 3.60
CA TRP A 116 9.81 -8.24 3.62
C TRP A 116 10.25 -7.73 2.24
N LEU A 117 10.82 -8.61 1.42
CA LEU A 117 11.29 -8.28 0.07
C LEU A 117 10.17 -8.29 -0.97
N SER A 118 9.16 -9.12 -0.78
CA SER A 118 8.09 -9.33 -1.76
C SER A 118 6.76 -8.74 -1.27
N PRO A 119 5.97 -8.14 -2.15
CA PRO A 119 4.64 -7.68 -1.80
C PRO A 119 3.75 -8.87 -1.41
N SER A 120 2.68 -8.57 -0.70
CA SER A 120 1.65 -9.56 -0.38
C SER A 120 1.22 -10.32 -1.65
N GLU A 121 1.23 -11.65 -1.63
CA GLU A 121 0.80 -12.50 -2.76
C GLU A 121 -0.61 -12.17 -3.23
N ASN A 122 -1.45 -11.68 -2.33
CA ASN A 122 -2.81 -11.22 -2.61
C ASN A 122 -2.87 -9.68 -2.57
N VAL A 123 -2.93 -9.06 -3.73
CA VAL A 123 -3.00 -7.60 -3.89
C VAL A 123 -4.14 -6.99 -3.07
N ALA A 124 -5.33 -7.62 -3.08
CA ALA A 124 -6.49 -7.10 -2.35
C ALA A 124 -6.27 -7.12 -0.83
N GLU A 125 -5.68 -8.19 -0.31
CA GLU A 125 -5.33 -8.28 1.12
C GLU A 125 -4.24 -7.28 1.49
N GLY A 126 -3.25 -7.06 0.63
CA GLY A 126 -2.21 -6.05 0.80
C GLY A 126 -2.81 -4.65 0.96
N VAL A 127 -3.72 -4.28 0.07
CA VAL A 127 -4.45 -3.01 0.13
C VAL A 127 -5.27 -2.91 1.43
N GLN A 128 -5.99 -3.96 1.80
CA GLN A 128 -6.81 -3.98 3.02
C GLN A 128 -5.96 -3.81 4.29
N LYS A 129 -4.85 -4.54 4.39
CA LYS A 129 -3.90 -4.43 5.51
C LYS A 129 -3.30 -3.02 5.59
N SER A 130 -2.93 -2.44 4.46
CA SER A 130 -2.37 -1.09 4.39
C SER A 130 -3.38 -0.03 4.81
N VAL A 131 -4.64 -0.13 4.37
CA VAL A 131 -5.73 0.74 4.81
C VAL A 131 -5.89 0.68 6.32
N ALA A 132 -5.92 -0.54 6.88
CA ALA A 132 -6.05 -0.72 8.33
C ALA A 132 -4.85 -0.15 9.10
N ALA A 133 -3.63 -0.33 8.60
CA ALA A 133 -2.42 0.20 9.23
C ALA A 133 -2.44 1.74 9.27
N ILE A 134 -2.82 2.40 8.18
CA ILE A 134 -2.92 3.86 8.13
C ILE A 134 -4.04 4.37 9.04
N ARG A 135 -5.23 3.78 9.00
CA ARG A 135 -6.37 4.19 9.85
C ARG A 135 -6.04 4.13 11.34
N ARG A 136 -5.28 3.12 11.76
CA ARG A 136 -4.91 2.92 13.17
C ARG A 136 -3.71 3.75 13.62
N HIS A 137 -3.01 4.40 12.70
CA HIS A 137 -1.81 5.14 13.06
C HIS A 137 -2.15 6.42 13.85
N PRO A 138 -1.56 6.64 15.05
CA PRO A 138 -1.96 7.74 15.95
C PRO A 138 -1.71 9.14 15.38
N LEU A 139 -0.84 9.28 14.38
CA LEU A 139 -0.53 10.57 13.75
C LEU A 139 -1.37 10.87 12.50
N ILE A 140 -2.26 9.98 12.10
CA ILE A 140 -3.24 10.25 11.04
C ILE A 140 -4.49 10.88 11.68
N PRO A 141 -4.87 12.10 11.26
CA PRO A 141 -6.02 12.78 11.85
C PRO A 141 -7.33 12.03 11.59
N LEU A 142 -8.20 11.98 12.59
CA LEU A 142 -9.46 11.22 12.54
C LEU A 142 -10.43 11.68 11.42
N HIS A 143 -10.31 12.93 10.97
CA HIS A 143 -11.13 13.44 9.88
C HIS A 143 -10.65 13.00 8.48
N VAL A 144 -9.41 12.50 8.38
CA VAL A 144 -8.85 12.02 7.11
C VAL A 144 -9.43 10.66 6.78
N LYS A 145 -10.08 10.57 5.62
CA LYS A 145 -10.67 9.31 5.15
C LYS A 145 -9.61 8.47 4.44
N VAL A 146 -9.45 7.23 4.85
CA VAL A 146 -8.52 6.28 4.22
C VAL A 146 -9.32 5.24 3.45
N LYS A 147 -9.02 5.10 2.16
CA LYS A 147 -9.71 4.20 1.24
C LYS A 147 -8.70 3.34 0.48
N GLY A 148 -9.08 2.12 0.19
CA GLY A 148 -8.33 1.21 -0.68
C GLY A 148 -9.10 0.94 -1.96
N PHE A 149 -8.40 0.88 -3.08
CA PHE A 149 -9.00 0.58 -4.38
C PHE A 149 -8.16 -0.42 -5.15
N LEU A 150 -8.86 -1.26 -5.88
CA LEU A 150 -8.27 -2.03 -7.00
C LEU A 150 -8.68 -1.37 -8.30
N ILE A 151 -7.73 -1.23 -9.22
CA ILE A 151 -8.01 -0.75 -10.58
C ILE A 151 -7.90 -1.91 -11.57
N GLU A 152 -8.89 -2.03 -12.45
CA GLU A 152 -8.94 -3.01 -13.52
C GLU A 152 -9.58 -2.36 -14.74
N ASN A 153 -8.90 -2.35 -15.89
CA ASN A 153 -9.42 -1.76 -17.13
C ASN A 153 -9.98 -0.34 -16.94
N SER A 154 -9.26 0.50 -16.17
CA SER A 154 -9.65 1.86 -15.82
C SER A 154 -10.90 1.97 -14.92
N ILE A 155 -11.33 0.89 -14.31
CA ILE A 155 -12.42 0.86 -13.34
C ILE A 155 -11.83 0.75 -11.95
N LEU A 156 -12.19 1.69 -11.07
CA LEU A 156 -11.82 1.64 -9.66
C LEU A 156 -12.89 0.88 -8.87
N THR A 157 -12.47 -0.15 -8.15
CA THR A 157 -13.34 -0.89 -7.24
C THR A 157 -12.84 -0.66 -5.81
N ASP A 158 -13.72 -0.17 -4.95
CA ASP A 158 -13.43 -0.02 -3.53
C ASP A 158 -13.16 -1.39 -2.90
N ILE A 159 -12.13 -1.47 -2.06
CA ILE A 159 -11.68 -2.73 -1.49
C ILE A 159 -12.73 -3.38 -0.58
N GLU A 160 -13.51 -2.59 0.14
CA GLU A 160 -14.58 -3.09 1.00
C GLU A 160 -15.69 -3.71 0.14
N THR A 161 -16.06 -3.05 -0.98
CA THR A 161 -17.01 -3.58 -1.96
C THR A 161 -16.48 -4.85 -2.63
N PHE A 162 -15.18 -4.89 -2.97
CA PHE A 162 -14.55 -6.05 -3.56
C PHE A 162 -14.68 -7.29 -2.68
N PHE A 163 -14.41 -7.18 -1.39
CA PHE A 163 -14.53 -8.32 -0.47
C PHE A 163 -15.99 -8.75 -0.28
N VAL A 164 -16.94 -7.83 -0.18
CA VAL A 164 -18.37 -8.17 -0.11
C VAL A 164 -18.82 -8.99 -1.31
N LEU A 165 -18.41 -8.60 -2.51
CA LEU A 165 -18.81 -9.29 -3.75
C LEU A 165 -18.18 -10.69 -3.89
N ASN A 166 -16.95 -10.88 -3.38
CA ASN A 166 -16.23 -12.14 -3.57
C ASN A 166 -16.38 -13.11 -2.40
N THR A 167 -16.70 -12.65 -1.19
CA THR A 167 -16.81 -13.51 0.00
C THR A 167 -18.21 -13.59 0.57
N GLY A 168 -19.10 -12.68 0.19
CA GLY A 168 -20.44 -12.56 0.79
C GLY A 168 -20.43 -12.13 2.27
N ILE A 169 -19.28 -11.78 2.82
CA ILE A 169 -19.12 -11.35 4.21
C ILE A 169 -19.09 -9.83 4.25
N LEU A 170 -20.09 -9.23 4.89
CA LEU A 170 -20.08 -7.82 5.27
C LEU A 170 -19.04 -7.64 6.39
N TYR A 171 -17.89 -7.08 6.06
CA TYR A 171 -16.99 -6.57 7.10
C TYR A 171 -17.62 -5.29 7.67
N THR A 172 -18.29 -5.43 8.81
CA THR A 172 -18.76 -4.26 9.55
C THR A 172 -17.54 -3.46 9.99
N THR A 173 -17.47 -2.21 9.56
CA THR A 173 -16.50 -1.21 10.02
C THR A 173 -16.83 -0.78 11.46
N ALA A 174 -16.83 -1.74 12.38
CA ALA A 174 -16.99 -1.52 13.79
C ALA A 174 -15.74 -1.97 14.51
N ASP A 175 -14.75 -1.06 14.50
CA ASP A 175 -13.93 -0.86 15.70
C ASP A 175 -13.14 0.45 15.51
N ARG A 176 -13.68 1.47 16.16
CA ARG A 176 -13.03 2.76 16.39
C ARG A 176 -11.99 2.62 17.50
#